data_0a8027451023d810009bd5000ceeec84
#
_entry.id   0a8027451023d810009bd5000ceeec84
#
_cell.length_a   1.000
_cell.length_b   1.000
_cell.length_c   1.000
_cell.angle_alpha   90.00
_cell.angle_beta   90.00
_cell.angle_gamma   90.00
#
_symmetry.space_group_name_H-M   'P 1'
#
loop_
_entity.id
_entity.type
_entity.pdbx_description
1 polymer ?
#
loop_
_entity_poly.entity_id
_entity_poly.type
_entity_poly.pdbx_seq_one_letter_code
_entity_poly.pdbx_strand_id
1 'polypeptide(L)'
;AQSLAGGEAQRIRLASQIGSGLTGVLYVLDEPSIGLHQKDNKKLIETLKKLRDLGNTVLVVEHDKETMEQSDYIVDFGPGAGSGGGKIIAKGSISEIKKNPNSITGAYLSGRRKIISTGASLNEFNNGKILSILGAKEHNLKNIDVNFPLNKLTVVTGVSGSGKSTLVNDILYHALMQMQNPYHREKPGEFES
;
A
#
# COMPACT_ATOMS: atom_id res chain seq x y z
N ALA A 1 -9.47 -6.68 -19.67
CA ALA A 1 -10.05 -6.65 -18.31
C ALA A 1 -9.41 -7.67 -17.35
N GLN A 2 -8.59 -8.60 -17.85
CA GLN A 2 -7.90 -9.61 -17.03
C GLN A 2 -6.59 -9.13 -16.37
N SER A 3 -6.13 -7.91 -16.68
CA SER A 3 -4.85 -7.36 -16.21
C SER A 3 -4.95 -6.35 -15.04
N LEU A 4 -6.16 -6.04 -14.57
CA LEU A 4 -6.33 -5.10 -13.45
C LEU A 4 -6.17 -5.83 -12.12
N ALA A 5 -5.25 -5.36 -11.28
CA ALA A 5 -5.17 -5.80 -9.89
C ALA A 5 -6.51 -5.55 -9.18
N GLY A 6 -6.91 -6.44 -8.24
CA GLY A 6 -8.24 -6.37 -7.60
C GLY A 6 -8.60 -5.00 -7.04
N GLY A 7 -7.62 -4.28 -6.47
CA GLY A 7 -7.82 -2.91 -5.98
C GLY A 7 -8.08 -1.87 -7.08
N GLU A 8 -7.54 -2.04 -8.29
CA GLU A 8 -7.80 -1.13 -9.42
C GLU A 8 -9.24 -1.28 -9.93
N ALA A 9 -9.73 -2.51 -10.04
CA ALA A 9 -11.11 -2.80 -10.41
C ALA A 9 -12.11 -2.22 -9.40
N GLN A 10 -11.80 -2.31 -8.11
CA GLN A 10 -12.63 -1.74 -7.04
C GLN A 10 -12.71 -0.21 -7.12
N ARG A 11 -11.58 0.46 -7.40
CA ARG A 11 -11.53 1.92 -7.57
C ARG A 11 -12.29 2.41 -8.79
N ILE A 12 -12.22 1.68 -9.92
CA ILE A 12 -13.01 2.00 -11.11
C ILE A 12 -14.51 1.90 -10.80
N ARG A 13 -14.94 0.87 -10.06
CA ARG A 13 -16.32 0.73 -9.61
C ARG A 13 -16.74 1.89 -8.71
N LEU A 14 -15.91 2.29 -7.75
CA LEU A 14 -16.19 3.45 -6.88
C LEU A 14 -16.33 4.74 -7.68
N ALA A 15 -15.44 5.00 -8.63
CA ALA A 15 -15.51 6.17 -9.50
C ALA A 15 -16.79 6.18 -10.35
N SER A 16 -17.21 5.02 -10.86
CA SER A 16 -18.47 4.91 -11.62
C SER A 16 -19.71 5.15 -10.76
N GLN A 17 -19.68 4.78 -9.47
CA GLN A 17 -20.78 5.00 -8.52
C GLN A 17 -21.02 6.49 -8.22
N ILE A 18 -19.97 7.31 -8.18
CA ILE A 18 -20.11 8.78 -8.07
C ILE A 18 -20.88 9.33 -9.26
N GLY A 19 -20.58 8.83 -10.47
CA GLY A 19 -21.28 9.24 -11.69
C GLY A 19 -22.74 8.81 -11.77
N SER A 20 -23.17 7.79 -11.01
CA SER A 20 -24.55 7.31 -11.00
C SER A 20 -25.52 8.21 -10.22
N GLY A 21 -25.01 9.10 -9.36
CA GLY A 21 -25.83 9.99 -8.53
C GLY A 21 -26.71 9.28 -7.52
N LEU A 22 -26.47 8.00 -7.20
CA LEU A 22 -27.24 7.24 -6.22
C LEU A 22 -27.10 7.85 -4.82
N THR A 23 -28.21 7.96 -4.11
CA THR A 23 -28.30 8.47 -2.74
C THR A 23 -28.95 7.45 -1.81
N GLY A 24 -28.65 7.51 -0.51
CA GLY A 24 -29.23 6.60 0.51
C GLY A 24 -28.67 5.17 0.43
N VAL A 25 -27.52 4.96 -0.21
CA VAL A 25 -26.86 3.65 -0.35
C VAL A 25 -25.86 3.45 0.79
N LEU A 26 -25.75 2.20 1.28
CA LEU A 26 -24.68 1.76 2.16
C LEU A 26 -23.56 1.13 1.30
N TYR A 27 -22.41 1.76 1.31
CA TYR A 27 -21.17 1.22 0.73
C TYR A 27 -20.35 0.55 1.84
N VAL A 28 -19.98 -0.72 1.62
CA VAL A 28 -19.08 -1.47 2.53
C VAL A 28 -17.82 -1.83 1.76
N LEU A 29 -16.69 -1.39 2.27
CA LEU A 29 -15.38 -1.54 1.63
C LEU A 29 -14.41 -2.18 2.61
N ASP A 30 -13.70 -3.20 2.17
CA ASP A 30 -12.70 -3.91 2.95
C ASP A 30 -11.31 -3.61 2.36
N GLU A 31 -10.47 -2.97 3.17
CA GLU A 31 -9.09 -2.56 2.87
C GLU A 31 -8.90 -1.91 1.47
N PRO A 32 -9.69 -0.89 1.10
CA PRO A 32 -9.62 -0.31 -0.25
C PRO A 32 -8.31 0.42 -0.53
N SER A 33 -7.51 0.74 0.49
CA SER A 33 -6.19 1.39 0.36
C SER A 33 -5.06 0.40 0.03
N ILE A 34 -5.30 -0.90 0.08
CA ILE A 34 -4.24 -1.91 -0.08
C ILE A 34 -3.51 -1.76 -1.42
N GLY A 35 -2.19 -1.75 -1.37
CA GLY A 35 -1.34 -1.60 -2.55
C GLY A 35 -1.31 -0.19 -3.15
N LEU A 36 -1.92 0.80 -2.51
CA LEU A 36 -1.88 2.19 -2.95
C LEU A 36 -0.62 2.93 -2.48
N HIS A 37 -0.10 3.78 -3.36
CA HIS A 37 0.83 4.83 -2.96
C HIS A 37 0.07 5.95 -2.22
N GLN A 38 0.72 6.66 -1.28
CA GLN A 38 0.09 7.73 -0.49
C GLN A 38 -0.68 8.77 -1.34
N LYS A 39 -0.16 9.13 -2.51
CA LYS A 39 -0.83 10.06 -3.43
C LYS A 39 -2.17 9.53 -3.93
N ASP A 40 -2.24 8.23 -4.20
CA ASP A 40 -3.45 7.59 -4.70
C ASP A 40 -4.44 7.33 -3.55
N ASN A 41 -3.93 7.09 -2.32
CA ASN A 41 -4.75 6.98 -1.12
C ASN A 41 -5.54 8.28 -0.85
N LYS A 42 -4.92 9.45 -1.03
CA LYS A 42 -5.63 10.74 -0.92
C LYS A 42 -6.82 10.84 -1.88
N LYS A 43 -6.63 10.44 -3.15
CA LYS A 43 -7.72 10.42 -4.13
C LYS A 43 -8.83 9.45 -3.76
N LEU A 44 -8.47 8.29 -3.18
CA LEU A 44 -9.45 7.34 -2.66
C LEU A 44 -10.28 7.98 -1.54
N ILE A 45 -9.63 8.59 -0.54
CA ILE A 45 -10.31 9.25 0.57
C ILE A 45 -11.24 10.38 0.08
N GLU A 46 -10.79 11.20 -0.87
CA GLU A 46 -11.63 12.24 -1.50
C GLU A 46 -12.86 11.63 -2.20
N THR A 47 -12.68 10.49 -2.87
CA THR A 47 -13.76 9.75 -3.52
C THR A 47 -14.78 9.24 -2.51
N LEU A 48 -14.33 8.65 -1.41
CA LEU A 48 -15.19 8.17 -0.32
C LEU A 48 -15.98 9.31 0.34
N LYS A 49 -15.33 10.45 0.56
CA LYS A 49 -16.00 11.66 1.08
C LYS A 49 -17.07 12.19 0.12
N LYS A 50 -16.79 12.21 -1.18
CA LYS A 50 -17.80 12.61 -2.19
C LYS A 50 -19.02 11.67 -2.18
N LEU A 51 -18.81 10.36 -2.06
CA LEU A 51 -19.91 9.39 -1.92
C LEU A 51 -20.76 9.68 -0.67
N ARG A 52 -20.11 9.93 0.48
CA ARG A 52 -20.80 10.32 1.72
C ARG A 52 -21.60 11.62 1.53
N ASP A 53 -21.00 12.63 0.95
CA ASP A 53 -21.59 13.97 0.77
C ASP A 53 -22.78 13.96 -0.19
N LEU A 54 -22.91 12.94 -1.04
CA LEU A 54 -24.11 12.65 -1.84
C LEU A 54 -25.26 12.05 -1.01
N GLY A 55 -25.13 11.95 0.32
CA GLY A 55 -26.18 11.39 1.20
C GLY A 55 -26.10 9.87 1.36
N ASN A 56 -24.96 9.26 1.12
CA ASN A 56 -24.70 7.85 1.32
C ASN A 56 -24.03 7.56 2.66
N THR A 57 -24.10 6.32 3.12
CA THR A 57 -23.31 5.80 4.23
C THR A 57 -22.14 5.02 3.68
N VAL A 58 -20.92 5.33 4.16
CA VAL A 58 -19.70 4.64 3.74
C VAL A 58 -19.05 3.98 4.95
N LEU A 59 -19.03 2.65 4.97
CA LEU A 59 -18.37 1.83 5.98
C LEU A 59 -17.07 1.27 5.39
N VAL A 60 -15.95 1.55 6.04
CA VAL A 60 -14.63 1.12 5.56
C VAL A 60 -13.94 0.34 6.66
N VAL A 61 -13.47 -0.86 6.33
CA VAL A 61 -12.52 -1.59 7.19
C VAL A 61 -11.13 -1.17 6.76
N GLU A 62 -10.38 -0.52 7.65
CA GLU A 62 -9.08 0.06 7.32
C GLU A 62 -8.12 0.08 8.50
N HIS A 63 -6.84 0.07 8.18
CA HIS A 63 -5.74 0.23 9.12
C HIS A 63 -4.78 1.37 8.71
N ASP A 64 -5.06 2.04 7.60
CA ASP A 64 -4.29 3.19 7.14
C ASP A 64 -4.53 4.41 8.01
N LYS A 65 -3.44 5.05 8.45
CA LYS A 65 -3.48 6.20 9.35
C LYS A 65 -4.24 7.38 8.75
N GLU A 66 -3.99 7.72 7.48
CA GLU A 66 -4.59 8.89 6.84
C GLU A 66 -6.09 8.70 6.65
N THR A 67 -6.53 7.50 6.29
CA THR A 67 -7.95 7.15 6.20
C THR A 67 -8.66 7.28 7.54
N MET A 68 -8.05 6.75 8.62
CA MET A 68 -8.59 6.90 9.97
C MET A 68 -8.67 8.38 10.41
N GLU A 69 -7.64 9.19 10.15
CA GLU A 69 -7.61 10.60 10.52
C GLU A 69 -8.63 11.46 9.75
N GLN A 70 -9.07 10.98 8.59
CA GLN A 70 -10.05 11.66 7.73
C GLN A 70 -11.48 11.13 7.86
N SER A 71 -11.71 10.11 8.70
CA SER A 71 -13.03 9.54 8.95
C SER A 71 -13.84 10.38 9.94
N ASP A 72 -15.16 10.31 9.82
CA ASP A 72 -16.08 11.01 10.74
C ASP A 72 -16.24 10.24 12.05
N TYR A 73 -16.19 8.90 11.98
CA TYR A 73 -16.42 8.02 13.13
C TYR A 73 -15.55 6.77 13.00
N ILE A 74 -14.98 6.32 14.10
CA ILE A 74 -14.13 5.14 14.18
C ILE A 74 -14.71 4.16 15.19
N VAL A 75 -14.64 2.87 14.86
CA VAL A 75 -14.89 1.78 15.79
C VAL A 75 -13.61 0.94 15.86
N ASP A 76 -12.94 0.94 17.01
CA ASP A 76 -11.67 0.27 17.25
C ASP A 76 -11.90 -1.07 17.94
N PHE A 77 -11.49 -2.16 17.28
CA PHE A 77 -11.64 -3.53 17.76
C PHE A 77 -10.35 -4.03 18.40
N GLY A 78 -10.48 -4.87 19.42
CA GLY A 78 -9.32 -5.47 20.08
C GLY A 78 -9.73 -6.32 21.28
N PRO A 79 -8.82 -6.44 22.31
CA PRO A 79 -7.45 -5.92 22.37
C PRO A 79 -6.42 -6.70 21.54
N GLY A 80 -6.77 -7.91 21.10
CA GLY A 80 -5.92 -8.81 20.31
C GLY A 80 -6.66 -9.43 19.13
N ALA A 81 -6.10 -10.50 18.57
CA ALA A 81 -6.69 -11.28 17.49
C ALA A 81 -7.30 -12.61 18.00
N GLY A 82 -8.12 -13.26 17.19
CA GLY A 82 -8.74 -14.55 17.51
C GLY A 82 -9.58 -14.49 18.79
N SER A 83 -9.44 -15.46 19.66
CA SER A 83 -10.19 -15.55 20.94
C SER A 83 -9.91 -14.39 21.91
N GLY A 84 -8.78 -13.71 21.77
CA GLY A 84 -8.43 -12.51 22.55
C GLY A 84 -8.99 -11.20 21.99
N GLY A 85 -9.64 -11.23 20.84
CA GLY A 85 -10.21 -10.07 20.16
C GLY A 85 -11.72 -9.97 20.28
N GLY A 86 -12.35 -9.35 19.28
CA GLY A 86 -13.80 -9.29 19.11
C GLY A 86 -14.54 -8.32 20.04
N LYS A 87 -13.81 -7.42 20.73
CA LYS A 87 -14.40 -6.41 21.61
C LYS A 87 -14.21 -5.01 21.02
N ILE A 88 -15.19 -4.14 21.20
CA ILE A 88 -15.03 -2.72 20.92
C ILE A 88 -14.22 -2.11 22.07
N ILE A 89 -13.02 -1.62 21.78
CA ILE A 89 -12.11 -0.99 22.75
C ILE A 89 -12.37 0.50 22.84
N ALA A 90 -12.62 1.12 21.69
CA ALA A 90 -12.94 2.54 21.59
C ALA A 90 -13.88 2.79 20.41
N LYS A 91 -14.69 3.84 20.50
CA LYS A 91 -15.53 4.30 19.39
C LYS A 91 -15.72 5.80 19.51
N GLY A 92 -15.93 6.49 18.39
CA GLY A 92 -16.15 7.91 18.35
C GLY A 92 -15.32 8.62 17.28
N SER A 93 -15.16 9.93 17.44
CA SER A 93 -14.29 10.77 16.60
C SER A 93 -12.82 10.41 16.78
N ILE A 94 -11.97 10.81 15.83
CA ILE A 94 -10.52 10.63 15.92
C ILE A 94 -9.94 11.19 17.24
N SER A 95 -10.50 12.29 17.74
CA SER A 95 -10.07 12.91 18.99
C SER A 95 -10.37 12.04 20.22
N GLU A 96 -11.52 11.37 20.24
CA GLU A 96 -11.90 10.44 21.31
C GLU A 96 -11.04 9.19 21.27
N ILE A 97 -10.78 8.64 20.09
CA ILE A 97 -9.89 7.50 19.92
C ILE A 97 -8.46 7.83 20.40
N LYS A 98 -7.92 9.00 19.99
CA LYS A 98 -6.58 9.45 20.42
C LYS A 98 -6.46 9.63 21.93
N LYS A 99 -7.53 9.99 22.63
CA LYS A 99 -7.55 10.20 24.09
C LYS A 99 -7.75 8.91 24.88
N ASN A 100 -8.29 7.85 24.26
CA ASN A 100 -8.60 6.61 24.98
C ASN A 100 -7.29 5.89 25.39
N PRO A 101 -7.06 5.64 26.70
CA PRO A 101 -5.84 4.99 27.17
C PRO A 101 -5.76 3.51 26.78
N ASN A 102 -6.91 2.86 26.57
CA ASN A 102 -6.98 1.43 26.25
C ASN A 102 -6.87 1.14 24.74
N SER A 103 -6.98 2.18 23.88
CA SER A 103 -6.86 2.03 22.44
C SER A 103 -5.39 2.02 22.02
N ILE A 104 -4.93 0.89 21.47
CA ILE A 104 -3.61 0.77 20.86
C ILE A 104 -3.56 1.66 19.61
N THR A 105 -4.60 1.64 18.79
CA THR A 105 -4.77 2.51 17.62
C THR A 105 -4.66 3.99 18.02
N GLY A 106 -5.37 4.40 19.07
CA GLY A 106 -5.29 5.75 19.61
C GLY A 106 -3.92 6.11 20.16
N ALA A 107 -3.20 5.17 20.75
CA ALA A 107 -1.83 5.38 21.23
C ALA A 107 -0.86 5.68 20.07
N TYR A 108 -0.96 4.98 18.95
CA TYR A 108 -0.15 5.25 17.76
C TYR A 108 -0.56 6.54 17.06
N LEU A 109 -1.85 6.76 16.86
CA LEU A 109 -2.38 7.97 16.22
C LEU A 109 -2.06 9.26 16.99
N SER A 110 -2.00 9.19 18.32
CA SER A 110 -1.63 10.33 19.17
C SER A 110 -0.13 10.52 19.34
N GLY A 111 0.70 9.56 18.88
CA GLY A 111 2.15 9.57 19.09
C GLY A 111 2.60 9.16 20.49
N ARG A 112 1.69 8.76 21.40
CA ARG A 112 2.03 8.18 22.71
C ARG A 112 2.83 6.88 22.56
N ARG A 113 2.57 6.14 21.48
CA ARG A 113 3.33 4.95 21.09
C ARG A 113 3.94 5.18 19.70
N LYS A 114 5.21 4.85 19.55
CA LYS A 114 5.94 4.98 18.28
C LYS A 114 6.66 3.69 17.96
N ILE A 115 6.77 3.37 16.68
CA ILE A 115 7.68 2.33 16.21
C ILE A 115 9.07 2.95 16.21
N ILE A 116 9.96 2.42 17.06
CA ILE A 116 11.35 2.86 17.08
C ILE A 116 12.04 2.11 15.94
N SER A 117 12.39 2.83 14.88
CA SER A 117 13.31 2.31 13.88
C SER A 117 14.71 2.36 14.48
N THR A 118 15.31 1.21 14.77
CA THR A 118 16.75 1.12 14.99
C THR A 118 17.39 1.31 13.62
N GLY A 119 17.73 2.57 13.30
CA GLY A 119 18.37 2.91 12.03
C GLY A 119 19.64 2.10 11.87
N ALA A 120 19.64 1.16 10.93
CA ALA A 120 20.88 0.56 10.47
C ALA A 120 21.75 1.70 9.86
N SER A 121 22.97 1.82 10.34
CA SER A 121 23.91 2.81 9.85
C SER A 121 24.11 2.63 8.34
N LEU A 122 23.93 3.69 7.57
CA LEU A 122 24.18 3.70 6.13
C LEU A 122 25.64 3.39 5.77
N ASN A 123 26.55 3.44 6.76
CA ASN A 123 27.99 3.22 6.56
C ASN A 123 28.39 1.75 6.37
N GLU A 124 27.47 0.78 6.54
CA GLU A 124 27.75 -0.65 6.33
C GLU A 124 27.55 -1.10 4.87
N PHE A 125 27.19 -0.20 3.95
CA PHE A 125 26.97 -0.55 2.55
C PHE A 125 28.27 -0.81 1.76
N ASN A 126 29.45 -0.45 2.29
CA ASN A 126 30.69 -0.41 1.51
C ASN A 126 31.44 -1.74 1.33
N ASN A 127 31.01 -2.85 1.97
CA ASN A 127 31.70 -4.14 1.88
C ASN A 127 30.81 -5.33 1.52
N GLY A 128 29.58 -5.13 1.06
CA GLY A 128 28.64 -6.18 0.69
C GLY A 128 28.67 -6.52 -0.80
N LYS A 129 28.28 -7.76 -1.13
CA LYS A 129 28.00 -8.15 -2.51
C LYS A 129 26.76 -7.38 -3.00
N ILE A 130 26.82 -6.92 -4.24
CA ILE A 130 25.76 -6.14 -4.90
C ILE A 130 25.32 -6.89 -6.14
N LEU A 131 24.03 -6.94 -6.38
CA LEU A 131 23.42 -7.34 -7.62
C LEU A 131 23.06 -6.09 -8.40
N SER A 132 23.57 -5.94 -9.61
CA SER A 132 23.35 -4.76 -10.44
C SER A 132 22.51 -5.12 -11.68
N ILE A 133 21.62 -4.24 -12.05
CA ILE A 133 20.99 -4.19 -13.37
C ILE A 133 21.48 -2.92 -14.03
N LEU A 134 22.02 -3.05 -15.23
CA LEU A 134 22.50 -1.91 -16.01
C LEU A 134 21.63 -1.72 -17.25
N GLY A 135 21.34 -0.48 -17.57
CA GLY A 135 20.66 -0.10 -18.78
C GLY A 135 19.21 -0.62 -18.91
N ALA A 136 18.44 -0.67 -17.82
CA ALA A 136 17.06 -1.13 -17.87
C ALA A 136 16.17 -0.19 -18.69
N LYS A 137 15.53 -0.71 -19.75
CA LYS A 137 14.75 0.08 -20.73
C LYS A 137 13.33 -0.43 -20.94
N GLU A 138 12.95 -1.54 -20.35
CA GLU A 138 11.64 -2.16 -20.58
C GLU A 138 10.49 -1.21 -20.22
N HIS A 139 9.43 -1.16 -21.02
CA HIS A 139 8.25 -0.34 -20.89
C HIS A 139 8.57 1.16 -20.68
N ASN A 140 8.36 1.70 -19.48
CA ASN A 140 8.57 3.11 -19.16
C ASN A 140 9.93 3.40 -18.48
N LEU A 141 10.78 2.41 -18.31
CA LEU A 141 12.12 2.59 -17.76
C LEU A 141 13.01 3.37 -18.73
N LYS A 142 13.82 4.29 -18.20
CA LYS A 142 14.58 5.28 -18.97
C LYS A 142 16.08 4.99 -18.95
N ASN A 143 16.47 3.76 -19.33
CA ASN A 143 17.88 3.35 -19.34
C ASN A 143 18.53 3.55 -17.97
N ILE A 144 17.93 2.95 -16.95
CA ILE A 144 18.39 3.16 -15.57
C ILE A 144 19.30 2.04 -15.08
N ASP A 145 20.26 2.42 -14.26
CA ASP A 145 21.13 1.48 -13.53
C ASP A 145 20.64 1.37 -12.09
N VAL A 146 20.51 0.14 -11.59
CA VAL A 146 20.01 -0.10 -10.24
C VAL A 146 20.87 -1.13 -9.53
N ASN A 147 21.24 -0.84 -8.30
CA ASN A 147 22.03 -1.71 -7.44
C ASN A 147 21.19 -2.22 -6.27
N PHE A 148 21.19 -3.54 -6.08
CA PHE A 148 20.51 -4.23 -4.97
C PHE A 148 21.56 -4.82 -4.03
N PRO A 149 21.77 -4.26 -2.83
CA PRO A 149 22.68 -4.85 -1.84
C PRO A 149 22.17 -6.23 -1.41
N LEU A 150 23.02 -7.26 -1.51
CA LEU A 150 22.67 -8.61 -1.05
C LEU A 150 22.68 -8.68 0.50
N ASN A 151 21.90 -9.62 1.04
CA ASN A 151 21.71 -9.83 2.48
C ASN A 151 21.14 -8.60 3.21
N LYS A 152 20.41 -7.74 2.51
CA LYS A 152 19.70 -6.57 3.06
C LYS A 152 18.22 -6.61 2.65
N LEU A 153 17.37 -5.99 3.47
CA LEU A 153 15.99 -5.72 3.08
C LEU A 153 15.97 -4.47 2.20
N THR A 154 15.72 -4.66 0.91
CA THR A 154 15.61 -3.56 -0.06
C THR A 154 14.13 -3.29 -0.37
N VAL A 155 13.71 -2.05 -0.31
CA VAL A 155 12.35 -1.63 -0.63
C VAL A 155 12.36 -0.82 -1.92
N VAL A 156 11.58 -1.28 -2.92
CA VAL A 156 11.34 -0.53 -4.17
C VAL A 156 10.00 0.19 -4.04
N THR A 157 10.02 1.52 -4.06
CA THR A 157 8.84 2.36 -3.83
C THR A 157 8.60 3.34 -4.99
N GLY A 158 7.40 3.89 -5.06
CA GLY A 158 6.99 4.88 -6.07
C GLY A 158 5.49 4.77 -6.39
N VAL A 159 4.96 5.73 -7.14
CA VAL A 159 3.55 5.77 -7.56
C VAL A 159 3.17 4.54 -8.42
N SER A 160 1.87 4.25 -8.50
CA SER A 160 1.37 3.20 -9.42
C SER A 160 1.80 3.51 -10.85
N GLY A 161 2.20 2.48 -11.62
CA GLY A 161 2.67 2.66 -13.00
C GLY A 161 4.08 3.25 -13.15
N SER A 162 4.86 3.45 -12.07
CA SER A 162 6.21 4.02 -12.15
C SER A 162 7.30 3.07 -12.65
N GLY A 163 6.97 1.80 -12.95
CA GLY A 163 7.94 0.80 -13.47
C GLY A 163 8.53 -0.12 -12.41
N LYS A 164 8.03 -0.10 -11.16
CA LYS A 164 8.54 -0.97 -10.08
C LYS A 164 8.44 -2.46 -10.42
N SER A 165 7.28 -2.91 -10.86
CA SER A 165 7.03 -4.31 -11.25
C SER A 165 7.85 -4.68 -12.48
N THR A 166 7.99 -3.78 -13.44
CA THR A 166 8.83 -3.96 -14.63
C THR A 166 10.28 -4.20 -14.24
N LEU A 167 10.83 -3.38 -13.34
CA LEU A 167 12.21 -3.57 -12.88
C LEU A 167 12.40 -4.88 -12.11
N VAL A 168 11.48 -5.20 -11.18
CA VAL A 168 11.66 -6.34 -10.25
C VAL A 168 11.22 -7.65 -10.87
N ASN A 169 10.02 -7.69 -11.47
CA ASN A 169 9.45 -8.93 -12.00
C ASN A 169 9.92 -9.18 -13.44
N ASP A 170 9.71 -8.18 -14.33
CA ASP A 170 9.91 -8.42 -15.75
C ASP A 170 11.40 -8.47 -16.12
N ILE A 171 12.27 -7.72 -15.42
CA ILE A 171 13.73 -7.73 -15.67
C ILE A 171 14.45 -8.62 -14.66
N LEU A 172 14.53 -8.20 -13.38
CA LEU A 172 15.38 -8.84 -12.38
C LEU A 172 15.05 -10.32 -12.17
N TYR A 173 13.77 -10.62 -11.93
CA TYR A 173 13.33 -11.98 -11.66
C TYR A 173 13.59 -12.90 -12.86
N HIS A 174 13.19 -12.49 -14.07
CA HIS A 174 13.37 -13.33 -15.26
C HIS A 174 14.85 -13.47 -15.66
N ALA A 175 15.67 -12.43 -15.48
CA ALA A 175 17.13 -12.53 -15.69
C ALA A 175 17.76 -13.54 -14.75
N LEU A 176 17.46 -13.49 -13.46
CA LEU A 176 17.98 -14.46 -12.48
C LEU A 176 17.46 -15.88 -12.74
N MET A 177 16.19 -16.01 -13.13
CA MET A 177 15.63 -17.33 -13.48
C MET A 177 16.31 -17.94 -14.70
N GLN A 178 16.63 -17.16 -15.72
CA GLN A 178 17.39 -17.66 -16.89
C GLN A 178 18.81 -18.07 -16.52
N MET A 179 19.47 -17.33 -15.62
CA MET A 179 20.81 -17.72 -15.15
C MET A 179 20.81 -19.05 -14.40
N GLN A 180 19.74 -19.35 -13.65
CA GLN A 180 19.61 -20.60 -12.88
C GLN A 180 19.04 -21.75 -13.70
N ASN A 181 18.15 -21.47 -14.62
CA ASN A 181 17.47 -22.46 -15.44
C ASN A 181 17.42 -22.03 -16.91
N PRO A 182 18.30 -22.57 -17.77
CA PRO A 182 18.33 -22.27 -19.22
C PRO A 182 17.01 -22.59 -19.97
N TYR A 183 16.12 -23.40 -19.37
CA TYR A 183 14.82 -23.75 -19.94
C TYR A 183 13.69 -22.82 -19.47
N HIS A 184 14.01 -21.76 -18.75
CA HIS A 184 13.02 -20.77 -18.35
C HIS A 184 12.41 -20.11 -19.60
N ARG A 185 11.06 -20.19 -19.72
CA ARG A 185 10.36 -19.82 -20.97
C ARG A 185 10.23 -18.31 -21.17
N GLU A 186 10.11 -17.58 -20.07
CA GLU A 186 9.91 -16.13 -20.12
C GLU A 186 11.27 -15.43 -20.20
N LYS A 187 11.39 -14.54 -21.17
CA LYS A 187 12.60 -13.74 -21.35
C LYS A 187 12.53 -12.52 -20.42
N PRO A 188 13.67 -12.08 -19.87
CA PRO A 188 13.71 -10.80 -19.16
C PRO A 188 13.37 -9.66 -20.13
N GLY A 189 12.80 -8.59 -19.56
CA GLY A 189 12.61 -7.35 -20.28
C GLY A 189 13.95 -6.71 -20.71
N GLU A 190 13.91 -5.63 -21.46
CA GLU A 190 15.10 -5.04 -22.08
C GLU A 190 16.04 -4.39 -21.04
N PHE A 191 17.30 -4.83 -20.99
CA PHE A 191 18.37 -4.29 -20.16
C PHE A 191 19.74 -4.66 -20.80
N GLU A 192 20.84 -4.05 -20.36
CA GLU A 192 22.17 -4.28 -20.93
C GLU A 192 22.89 -5.45 -20.26
N SER A 193 22.90 -5.49 -18.91
CA SER A 193 23.53 -6.57 -18.13
C SER A 193 23.06 -6.58 -16.67
#